data_7562637b2eeb6157fe720eebf04c0a60
#
_entry.id   7562637b2eeb6157fe720eebf04c0a60
#
_cell.length_a   1.000
_cell.length_b   1.000
_cell.length_c   1.000
_cell.angle_alpha   90.00
_cell.angle_beta   90.00
_cell.angle_gamma   90.00
#
_symmetry.space_group_name_H-M   'P 1'
#
loop_
_entity.id
_entity.type
_entity.pdbx_description
1 polymer ?
#
loop_
_entity_poly.entity_id
_entity_poly.type
_entity_poly.pdbx_seq_one_letter_code
_entity_poly.pdbx_strand_id
1 'polypeptide(L)'
;MPGLINAHTHLFSQGKPLNPKLATPKGQRMVATFAHSPLGKPYMAATVKHNATTLLESGVTTIRTLGDVGYEVVTLRDQIDAGQILGPRILASGPLMAIPEGHGAPLIALTSGTPEEARTAVAQNLKAGVNAIKIAATGITDIQLENSKIGR
;
A
#
# COMPACT_ATOMS: atom_id res chain seq x y z
N MET A 1 -0.52 4.63 29.57
CA MET A 1 -1.50 3.98 28.69
C MET A 1 -0.71 3.18 27.64
N PRO A 2 -1.09 1.94 27.32
CA PRO A 2 -0.47 1.22 26.21
C PRO A 2 -0.61 2.01 24.89
N GLY A 3 0.36 1.86 23.99
CA GLY A 3 0.26 2.48 22.66
C GLY A 3 -0.86 1.87 21.81
N LEU A 4 -1.42 2.67 20.92
CA LEU A 4 -2.49 2.24 20.01
C LEU A 4 -1.92 1.37 18.89
N ILE A 5 -2.75 0.44 18.40
CA ILE A 5 -2.43 -0.42 17.26
C ILE A 5 -3.38 -0.09 16.12
N ASN A 6 -2.83 0.26 14.94
CA ASN A 6 -3.61 0.40 13.73
C ASN A 6 -3.33 -0.77 12.78
N ALA A 7 -4.29 -1.67 12.63
CA ALA A 7 -4.15 -2.91 11.88
C ALA A 7 -4.42 -2.76 10.38
N HIS A 8 -4.76 -1.57 9.87
CA HIS A 8 -4.98 -1.31 8.45
C HIS A 8 -4.59 0.12 8.08
N THR A 9 -3.39 0.30 7.54
CA THR A 9 -2.89 1.60 7.11
C THR A 9 -2.33 1.56 5.69
N HIS A 10 -2.21 2.75 5.09
CA HIS A 10 -1.54 3.00 3.84
C HIS A 10 -0.63 4.21 4.01
N LEU A 11 0.67 3.99 4.22
CA LEU A 11 1.62 5.07 4.53
C LEU A 11 1.94 5.98 3.33
N PHE A 12 1.63 5.57 2.12
CA PHE A 12 1.77 6.43 0.93
C PHE A 12 0.70 7.52 0.84
N SER A 13 -0.40 7.39 1.58
CA SER A 13 -1.57 8.29 1.54
C SER A 13 -1.63 9.12 2.83
N GLN A 14 -2.00 10.40 2.69
CA GLN A 14 -2.21 11.31 3.82
C GLN A 14 -3.66 11.34 4.33
N GLY A 15 -4.51 10.39 3.91
CA GLY A 15 -5.94 10.39 4.26
C GLY A 15 -6.76 11.53 3.63
N LYS A 16 -6.17 12.29 2.71
CA LYS A 16 -6.88 13.33 1.97
C LYS A 16 -7.61 12.74 0.77
N PRO A 17 -8.77 13.30 0.38
CA PRO A 17 -9.45 12.90 -0.85
C PRO A 17 -8.51 13.00 -2.05
N LEU A 18 -8.52 11.98 -2.91
CA LEU A 18 -7.77 12.02 -4.17
C LEU A 18 -8.30 13.15 -5.05
N ASN A 19 -7.39 13.89 -5.69
CA ASN A 19 -7.77 14.84 -6.72
C ASN A 19 -8.56 14.08 -7.82
N PRO A 20 -9.77 14.53 -8.19
CA PRO A 20 -10.60 13.82 -9.18
C PRO A 20 -9.88 13.55 -10.51
N LYS A 21 -8.96 14.44 -10.92
CA LYS A 21 -8.14 14.23 -12.14
C LYS A 21 -7.16 13.06 -12.01
N LEU A 22 -6.68 12.78 -10.79
CA LEU A 22 -5.78 11.66 -10.50
C LEU A 22 -6.55 10.35 -10.23
N ALA A 23 -7.84 10.43 -9.91
CA ALA A 23 -8.71 9.28 -9.73
C ALA A 23 -9.09 8.59 -11.06
N THR A 24 -8.85 9.24 -12.20
CA THR A 24 -9.09 8.62 -13.53
C THR A 24 -8.05 7.52 -13.82
N PRO A 25 -8.35 6.51 -14.66
CA PRO A 25 -7.39 5.47 -15.04
C PRO A 25 -6.08 6.03 -15.61
N LYS A 26 -6.15 7.11 -16.38
CA LYS A 26 -4.96 7.81 -16.90
C LYS A 26 -4.16 8.49 -15.77
N GLY A 27 -4.85 9.16 -14.86
CA GLY A 27 -4.23 9.80 -13.69
C GLY A 27 -3.53 8.79 -12.78
N GLN A 28 -4.18 7.66 -12.49
CA GLN A 28 -3.60 6.59 -11.68
C GLN A 28 -2.34 5.98 -12.32
N ARG A 29 -2.36 5.74 -13.64
CA ARG A 29 -1.16 5.27 -14.38
C ARG A 29 -0.02 6.29 -14.32
N MET A 30 -0.32 7.58 -14.43
CA MET A 30 0.68 8.64 -14.33
C MET A 30 1.30 8.69 -12.92
N VAL A 31 0.48 8.60 -11.88
CA VAL A 31 0.95 8.55 -10.49
C VAL A 31 1.80 7.30 -10.26
N ALA A 32 1.37 6.13 -10.74
CA ALA A 32 2.13 4.89 -10.63
C ALA A 32 3.49 4.99 -11.33
N THR A 33 3.51 5.52 -12.57
CA THR A 33 4.75 5.73 -13.33
C THR A 33 5.72 6.66 -12.59
N PHE A 34 5.22 7.77 -12.03
CA PHE A 34 6.04 8.66 -11.22
C PHE A 34 6.56 7.95 -9.97
N ALA A 35 5.68 7.31 -9.19
CA ALA A 35 6.03 6.68 -7.93
C ALA A 35 7.13 5.61 -8.08
N HIS A 36 7.14 4.88 -9.20
CA HIS A 36 8.16 3.87 -9.51
C HIS A 36 9.41 4.44 -10.21
N SER A 37 9.43 5.71 -10.57
CA SER A 37 10.56 6.37 -11.23
C SER A 37 11.74 6.60 -10.26
N PRO A 38 12.96 6.85 -10.77
CA PRO A 38 14.12 7.20 -9.93
C PRO A 38 13.90 8.44 -9.04
N LEU A 39 13.07 9.39 -9.47
CA LEU A 39 12.71 10.57 -8.68
C LEU A 39 11.55 10.30 -7.72
N GLY A 40 10.61 9.47 -8.11
CA GLY A 40 9.43 9.13 -7.31
C GLY A 40 9.77 8.26 -6.10
N LYS A 41 10.69 7.30 -6.23
CA LYS A 41 11.10 6.40 -5.14
C LYS A 41 11.56 7.15 -3.88
N PRO A 42 12.52 8.10 -3.94
CA PRO A 42 12.92 8.85 -2.74
C PRO A 42 11.79 9.73 -2.19
N TYR A 43 10.92 10.27 -3.05
CA TYR A 43 9.73 10.98 -2.61
C TYR A 43 8.78 10.07 -1.83
N MET A 44 8.52 8.86 -2.32
CA MET A 44 7.68 7.88 -1.63
C MET A 44 8.32 7.45 -0.30
N ALA A 45 9.63 7.20 -0.27
CA ALA A 45 10.36 6.87 0.96
C ALA A 45 10.25 7.99 2.02
N ALA A 46 10.39 9.25 1.61
CA ALA A 46 10.20 10.40 2.50
C ALA A 46 8.74 10.51 3.00
N THR A 47 7.77 10.27 2.12
CA THR A 47 6.34 10.31 2.46
C THR A 47 5.98 9.25 3.49
N VAL A 48 6.37 7.98 3.28
CA VAL A 48 6.05 6.90 4.22
C VAL A 48 6.73 7.10 5.57
N LYS A 49 7.97 7.60 5.58
CA LYS A 49 8.67 7.96 6.82
C LYS A 49 7.93 9.05 7.58
N HIS A 50 7.56 10.15 6.93
CA HIS A 50 6.81 11.24 7.55
C HIS A 50 5.50 10.77 8.15
N ASN A 51 4.71 9.99 7.38
CA ASN A 51 3.41 9.51 7.83
C ASN A 51 3.53 8.50 9.00
N ALA A 52 4.56 7.65 8.99
CA ALA A 52 4.84 6.75 10.11
C ALA A 52 5.20 7.53 11.39
N THR A 53 6.02 8.58 11.28
CA THR A 53 6.37 9.46 12.41
C THR A 53 5.12 10.17 12.95
N THR A 54 4.27 10.71 12.10
CA THR A 54 3.00 11.35 12.49
C THR A 54 2.08 10.39 13.24
N LEU A 55 2.00 9.12 12.81
CA LEU A 55 1.23 8.09 13.52
C LEU A 55 1.84 7.81 14.90
N LEU A 56 3.15 7.68 15.01
CA LEU A 56 3.82 7.47 16.30
C LEU A 56 3.55 8.65 17.25
N GLU A 57 3.68 9.88 16.78
CA GLU A 57 3.42 11.10 17.56
C GLU A 57 1.95 11.22 18.01
N SER A 58 1.02 10.61 17.27
CA SER A 58 -0.39 10.51 17.67
C SER A 58 -0.69 9.39 18.67
N GLY A 59 0.33 8.64 19.11
CA GLY A 59 0.20 7.53 20.07
C GLY A 59 -0.02 6.16 19.43
N VAL A 60 0.05 6.04 18.09
CA VAL A 60 -0.03 4.74 17.38
C VAL A 60 1.37 4.14 17.33
N THR A 61 1.64 3.16 18.17
CA THR A 61 2.97 2.56 18.34
C THR A 61 3.18 1.29 17.50
N THR A 62 2.11 0.73 16.93
CA THR A 62 2.18 -0.44 16.04
C THR A 62 1.22 -0.24 14.87
N ILE A 63 1.71 -0.50 13.66
CA ILE A 63 0.91 -0.42 12.44
C ILE A 63 1.08 -1.67 11.57
N ARG A 64 0.04 -2.00 10.82
CA ARG A 64 0.11 -2.98 9.74
C ARG A 64 -0.31 -2.31 8.44
N THR A 65 0.60 -2.28 7.44
CA THR A 65 0.25 -1.80 6.11
C THR A 65 -0.36 -2.92 5.27
N LEU A 66 -1.34 -2.59 4.45
CA LEU A 66 -2.10 -3.55 3.65
C LEU A 66 -2.21 -3.10 2.18
N GLY A 67 -1.08 -2.92 1.55
CA GLY A 67 -0.89 -2.45 0.17
C GLY A 67 -0.04 -1.19 0.16
N ASP A 68 1.18 -1.33 -0.33
CA ASP A 68 2.18 -0.28 -0.46
C ASP A 68 2.49 -0.08 -1.94
N VAL A 69 3.04 1.07 -2.32
CA VAL A 69 3.38 1.37 -3.72
C VAL A 69 4.53 0.48 -4.21
N GLY A 70 5.48 0.21 -3.32
CA GLY A 70 6.60 -0.68 -3.57
C GLY A 70 7.05 -1.33 -2.26
N TYR A 71 8.36 -1.33 -2.00
CA TYR A 71 8.93 -1.90 -0.77
C TYR A 71 9.56 -0.85 0.15
N GLU A 72 9.22 0.42 -0.03
CA GLU A 72 9.69 1.54 0.79
C GLU A 72 9.31 1.38 2.25
N VAL A 73 8.14 0.80 2.54
CA VAL A 73 7.68 0.52 3.91
C VAL A 73 8.48 -0.62 4.55
N VAL A 74 8.87 -1.64 3.77
CA VAL A 74 9.76 -2.72 4.23
C VAL A 74 11.11 -2.12 4.61
N THR A 75 11.69 -1.28 3.75
CA THR A 75 12.96 -0.59 4.02
C THR A 75 12.85 0.29 5.28
N LEU A 76 11.76 1.04 5.44
CA LEU A 76 11.53 1.87 6.61
C LEU A 76 11.44 1.02 7.90
N ARG A 77 10.70 -0.09 7.86
CA ARG A 77 10.62 -1.05 8.98
C ARG A 77 12.00 -1.54 9.39
N ASP A 78 12.82 -1.97 8.42
CA ASP A 78 14.15 -2.49 8.70
C ASP A 78 15.07 -1.43 9.34
N GLN A 79 14.95 -0.16 8.91
CA GLN A 79 15.66 0.96 9.51
C GLN A 79 15.19 1.27 10.95
N ILE A 80 13.89 1.14 11.21
CA ILE A 80 13.32 1.30 12.56
C ILE A 80 13.78 0.14 13.46
N ASP A 81 13.69 -1.10 12.99
CA ASP A 81 14.10 -2.29 13.75
C ASP A 81 15.60 -2.28 14.05
N ALA A 82 16.41 -1.71 13.17
CA ALA A 82 17.85 -1.49 13.38
C ALA A 82 18.18 -0.26 14.29
N GLY A 83 17.17 0.46 14.77
CA GLY A 83 17.35 1.67 15.60
C GLY A 83 17.92 2.89 14.86
N GLN A 84 17.94 2.88 13.54
CA GLN A 84 18.45 3.99 12.72
C GLN A 84 17.44 5.14 12.61
N ILE A 85 16.16 4.83 12.69
CA ILE A 85 15.05 5.79 12.60
C ILE A 85 14.07 5.52 13.74
N LEU A 86 13.57 6.57 14.37
CA LEU A 86 12.47 6.46 15.32
C LEU A 86 11.15 6.32 14.57
N GLY A 87 10.37 5.29 14.91
CA GLY A 87 9.09 5.01 14.28
C GLY A 87 8.26 3.98 15.05
N PRO A 88 7.01 3.74 14.65
CA PRO A 88 6.20 2.67 15.20
C PRO A 88 6.73 1.30 14.76
N ARG A 89 6.38 0.24 15.48
CA ARG A 89 6.54 -1.13 14.97
C ARG A 89 5.71 -1.31 13.70
N ILE A 90 6.32 -1.78 12.62
CA ILE A 90 5.66 -1.94 11.32
C ILE A 90 5.56 -3.42 10.94
N LEU A 91 4.35 -3.85 10.56
CA LEU A 91 4.09 -5.09 9.84
C LEU A 91 3.76 -4.74 8.40
N ALA A 92 4.73 -4.92 7.49
CA ALA A 92 4.61 -4.52 6.09
C ALA A 92 4.06 -5.66 5.23
N SER A 93 3.13 -5.35 4.31
CA SER A 93 2.63 -6.29 3.30
C SER A 93 3.28 -6.11 1.92
N GLY A 94 3.93 -4.95 1.69
CA GLY A 94 4.33 -4.58 0.34
C GLY A 94 3.12 -4.37 -0.58
N PRO A 95 3.30 -4.40 -1.90
CA PRO A 95 2.19 -4.33 -2.86
C PRO A 95 1.18 -5.45 -2.64
N LEU A 96 -0.11 -5.12 -2.69
CA LEU A 96 -1.17 -6.11 -2.56
C LEU A 96 -1.30 -6.96 -3.84
N MET A 97 -1.95 -8.12 -3.71
CA MET A 97 -2.27 -9.00 -4.82
C MET A 97 -3.69 -8.71 -5.32
N ALA A 98 -3.86 -8.55 -6.63
CA ALA A 98 -5.17 -8.36 -7.25
C ALA A 98 -5.25 -9.04 -8.62
N ILE A 99 -6.47 -9.23 -9.13
CA ILE A 99 -6.68 -9.57 -10.54
C ILE A 99 -6.35 -8.36 -11.43
N PRO A 100 -6.08 -8.55 -12.74
CA PRO A 100 -5.96 -7.44 -13.68
C PRO A 100 -7.13 -6.47 -13.56
N GLU A 101 -6.84 -5.18 -13.55
CA GLU A 101 -7.81 -4.08 -13.32
C GLU A 101 -8.54 -4.11 -11.96
N GLY A 102 -8.12 -4.99 -11.05
CA GLY A 102 -8.68 -5.11 -9.72
C GLY A 102 -8.28 -3.96 -8.78
N HIS A 103 -8.72 -4.06 -7.53
CA HIS A 103 -8.48 -3.05 -6.51
C HIS A 103 -6.98 -2.76 -6.34
N GLY A 104 -6.64 -1.48 -6.32
CA GLY A 104 -5.27 -0.99 -6.12
C GLY A 104 -4.39 -0.97 -7.36
N ALA A 105 -4.83 -1.57 -8.48
CA ALA A 105 -4.12 -1.46 -9.74
C ALA A 105 -4.31 -0.06 -10.38
N PRO A 106 -3.30 0.51 -11.01
CA PRO A 106 -1.93 -0.01 -11.17
C PRO A 106 -0.94 0.45 -10.09
N LEU A 107 -1.40 1.18 -9.04
CA LEU A 107 -0.50 1.90 -8.13
C LEU A 107 0.09 1.01 -7.04
N ILE A 108 -0.75 0.22 -6.35
CA ILE A 108 -0.37 -0.52 -5.14
C ILE A 108 -0.58 -2.04 -5.28
N ALA A 109 -0.87 -2.53 -6.49
CA ALA A 109 -1.14 -3.94 -6.72
C ALA A 109 -0.14 -4.59 -7.68
N LEU A 110 0.29 -5.81 -7.33
CA LEU A 110 0.82 -6.80 -8.27
C LEU A 110 -0.35 -7.57 -8.84
N THR A 111 -0.64 -7.37 -10.12
CA THR A 111 -1.78 -8.01 -10.77
C THR A 111 -1.41 -9.38 -11.29
N SER A 112 -2.32 -10.34 -11.16
CA SER A 112 -2.15 -11.73 -11.56
C SER A 112 -3.44 -12.25 -12.17
N GLY A 113 -3.38 -12.70 -13.42
CA GLY A 113 -4.51 -13.30 -14.15
C GLY A 113 -4.51 -14.84 -14.10
N THR A 114 -3.41 -15.44 -13.64
CA THR A 114 -3.24 -16.89 -13.55
C THR A 114 -2.67 -17.30 -12.18
N PRO A 115 -2.85 -18.56 -11.76
CA PRO A 115 -2.24 -19.08 -10.54
C PRO A 115 -0.70 -19.00 -10.54
N GLU A 116 -0.06 -19.16 -11.69
CA GLU A 116 1.39 -19.10 -11.87
C GLU A 116 1.91 -17.68 -11.65
N GLU A 117 1.23 -16.68 -12.22
CA GLU A 117 1.53 -15.26 -11.98
C GLU A 117 1.33 -14.90 -10.51
N ALA A 118 0.28 -15.41 -9.88
CA ALA A 118 0.03 -15.19 -8.46
C ALA A 118 1.14 -15.77 -7.58
N ARG A 119 1.63 -16.99 -7.87
CA ARG A 119 2.78 -17.59 -7.17
C ARG A 119 4.03 -16.75 -7.34
N THR A 120 4.28 -16.24 -8.54
CA THR A 120 5.43 -15.37 -8.85
C THR A 120 5.36 -14.08 -8.05
N ALA A 121 4.19 -13.43 -7.99
CA ALA A 121 4.00 -12.19 -7.24
C ALA A 121 4.11 -12.40 -5.72
N VAL A 122 3.60 -13.54 -5.19
CA VAL A 122 3.82 -13.91 -3.78
C VAL A 122 5.30 -14.12 -3.51
N ALA A 123 6.03 -14.86 -4.35
CA ALA A 123 7.45 -15.10 -4.20
C ALA A 123 8.25 -13.78 -4.23
N GLN A 124 7.86 -12.83 -5.09
CA GLN A 124 8.45 -11.49 -5.13
C GLN A 124 8.29 -10.76 -3.80
N ASN A 125 7.08 -10.72 -3.23
CA ASN A 125 6.81 -10.10 -1.95
C ASN A 125 7.59 -10.78 -0.81
N LEU A 126 7.60 -12.12 -0.75
CA LEU A 126 8.36 -12.86 0.26
C LEU A 126 9.85 -12.60 0.16
N LYS A 127 10.41 -12.56 -1.06
CA LYS A 127 11.82 -12.21 -1.29
C LYS A 127 12.17 -10.80 -0.82
N ALA A 128 11.22 -9.87 -0.92
CA ALA A 128 11.38 -8.51 -0.42
C ALA A 128 11.27 -8.41 1.12
N GLY A 129 10.92 -9.50 1.81
CA GLY A 129 10.89 -9.56 3.27
C GLY A 129 9.61 -9.02 3.90
N VAL A 130 8.46 -9.09 3.22
CA VAL A 130 7.18 -8.67 3.82
C VAL A 130 6.77 -9.57 5.00
N ASN A 131 5.96 -9.03 5.92
CA ASN A 131 5.45 -9.76 7.08
C ASN A 131 4.14 -10.50 6.78
N ALA A 132 3.40 -10.07 5.75
CA ALA A 132 2.13 -10.66 5.36
C ALA A 132 1.86 -10.43 3.87
N ILE A 133 1.01 -11.27 3.27
CA ILE A 133 0.50 -11.07 1.92
C ILE A 133 -0.92 -10.51 2.02
N LYS A 134 -1.15 -9.35 1.40
CA LYS A 134 -2.48 -8.76 1.25
C LYS A 134 -3.08 -9.18 -0.08
N ILE A 135 -4.31 -9.69 -0.05
CA ILE A 135 -5.08 -10.04 -1.24
C ILE A 135 -6.32 -9.16 -1.31
N ALA A 136 -6.57 -8.57 -2.48
CA ALA A 136 -7.84 -7.96 -2.84
C ALA A 136 -8.58 -8.92 -3.78
N ALA A 137 -9.50 -9.70 -3.23
CA ALA A 137 -10.18 -10.78 -3.95
C ALA A 137 -11.27 -10.27 -4.92
N THR A 138 -11.79 -9.05 -4.70
CA THR A 138 -12.84 -8.42 -5.51
C THR A 138 -12.42 -7.05 -5.97
N GLY A 139 -12.93 -6.60 -7.15
CA GLY A 139 -12.76 -5.23 -7.63
C GLY A 139 -13.75 -4.28 -6.94
N ILE A 140 -13.32 -3.04 -6.67
CA ILE A 140 -14.23 -2.00 -6.15
C ILE A 140 -15.36 -1.70 -7.14
N THR A 141 -15.10 -1.84 -8.43
CA THR A 141 -16.04 -1.56 -9.52
C THR A 141 -17.29 -2.44 -9.44
N ASP A 142 -17.15 -3.69 -9.01
CA ASP A 142 -18.27 -4.63 -8.94
C ASP A 142 -19.25 -4.29 -7.82
N ILE A 143 -18.74 -3.82 -6.68
CA ILE A 143 -19.59 -3.38 -5.56
C ILE A 143 -20.40 -2.12 -5.92
N GLN A 144 -19.83 -1.20 -6.69
CA GLN A 144 -20.55 -0.01 -7.13
C GLN A 144 -21.63 -0.34 -8.19
N LEU A 145 -21.35 -1.29 -9.07
CA LEU A 145 -22.31 -1.75 -10.09
C LEU A 145 -23.47 -2.55 -9.48
N GLU A 146 -23.21 -3.41 -8.50
CA GLU A 146 -24.27 -4.13 -7.77
C GLU A 146 -25.16 -3.17 -6.97
N ASN A 147 -24.59 -2.24 -6.22
CA ASN A 147 -25.35 -1.24 -5.48
C ASN A 147 -26.17 -0.32 -6.40
N SER A 148 -25.73 -0.04 -7.62
CA SER A 148 -26.51 0.72 -8.60
C SER A 148 -27.69 -0.07 -9.19
N LYS A 149 -27.64 -1.42 -9.12
CA LYS A 149 -28.75 -2.30 -9.57
C LYS A 149 -29.78 -2.58 -8.47
N ILE A 150 -29.40 -2.47 -7.20
CA ILE A 150 -30.29 -2.69 -6.05
C ILE A 150 -31.15 -1.46 -5.75
N GLY A 151 -30.77 -0.29 -6.25
CA GLY A 151 -31.48 0.99 -6.05
C GLY A 151 -32.50 1.35 -7.15
N ARG A 152 -33.02 0.38 -7.95
CA ARG A 152 -34.07 0.60 -8.95
C ARG A 152 -35.28 -0.28 -8.69
#